data_1a4a475b4bca69982ae5bedca79afaae
#
_entry.id   1a4a475b4bca69982ae5bedca79afaae
#
_cell.length_a   1.000
_cell.length_b   1.000
_cell.length_c   1.000
_cell.angle_alpha   90.00
_cell.angle_beta   90.00
_cell.angle_gamma   90.00
#
_symmetry.space_group_name_H-M   'P 1'
#
loop_
_entity.id
_entity.type
_entity.pdbx_description
1 polymer ?
#
loop_
_entity_poly.entity_id
_entity_poly.type
_entity_poly.pdbx_seq_one_letter_code
_entity_poly.pdbx_strand_id
1 'polypeptide(L)'
;MRKKTYTACSHMTAIFLAAALMLTGCGTGAGESSSADSKETQTTEAADTKTEEQQETDTTDAEEADTAEDTESTADSETSYLTDAPDAPEVSGLTCQGKLKLDYAECYDVYYYDDDYQLIDVHDSAQYLLVPEGAEAPEGLDESIIVLQKPLDRIYLAASSTMALFRALDAIDNIKMSGIDASGWYIEEAKQAMEDGKIQFAGKYSEPDYEMLIDQDCDIAIESTMILHTPKVQEMIEDLDIPVFIDRSSYETHPLGRTEWIKLYGAMMDKEEEAYSFFDEQAKVIGDLKDFENTEKTVAFFFVSTDGSIVVRRTKDYIPSMIEIAGGRYVFQDLTNEESNSASVSMSMEEFYATAADADYLVY
;
A
#
# COMPACT_ATOMS: atom_id res chain seq x y z
N MET A 1 -4.57 13.03 41.34
CA MET A 1 -5.54 12.96 40.23
C MET A 1 -5.10 13.92 39.13
N ARG A 2 -4.38 13.46 38.13
CA ARG A 2 -3.94 14.23 36.98
C ARG A 2 -4.32 13.46 35.71
N LYS A 3 -5.14 14.11 34.90
CA LYS A 3 -5.68 13.62 33.63
C LYS A 3 -4.57 13.36 32.61
N LYS A 4 -4.42 12.10 32.22
CA LYS A 4 -3.57 11.67 31.08
C LYS A 4 -4.42 10.82 30.12
N THR A 5 -5.38 11.42 29.45
CA THR A 5 -6.33 10.62 28.65
C THR A 5 -6.58 11.11 27.22
N TYR A 6 -5.82 12.07 26.70
CA TYR A 6 -6.18 12.63 25.38
C TYR A 6 -5.14 12.44 24.25
N THR A 7 -3.95 11.93 24.53
CA THR A 7 -2.92 11.76 23.49
C THR A 7 -3.06 10.45 22.72
N ALA A 8 -3.52 9.38 23.38
CA ALA A 8 -3.68 8.07 22.72
C ALA A 8 -4.79 8.06 21.65
N CYS A 9 -5.85 8.84 21.84
CA CYS A 9 -6.99 8.86 20.92
C CYS A 9 -6.67 9.48 19.55
N SER A 10 -5.71 10.42 19.49
CA SER A 10 -5.32 11.07 18.23
C SER A 10 -4.51 10.14 17.32
N HIS A 11 -3.64 9.29 17.88
CA HIS A 11 -2.83 8.35 17.11
C HIS A 11 -3.64 7.14 16.61
N MET A 12 -4.61 6.66 17.41
CA MET A 12 -5.53 5.61 16.96
C MET A 12 -6.35 6.03 15.74
N THR A 13 -6.74 7.31 15.65
CA THR A 13 -7.51 7.81 14.50
C THR A 13 -6.67 7.75 13.21
N ALA A 14 -5.37 7.96 13.29
CA ALA A 14 -4.49 7.90 12.12
C ALA A 14 -4.33 6.45 11.60
N ILE A 15 -4.18 5.47 12.49
CA ILE A 15 -4.07 4.04 12.10
C ILE A 15 -5.38 3.53 11.50
N PHE A 16 -6.54 3.90 12.09
CA PHE A 16 -7.85 3.54 11.53
C PHE A 16 -8.10 4.18 10.17
N LEU A 17 -7.59 5.40 9.94
CA LEU A 17 -7.76 6.09 8.66
C LEU A 17 -6.96 5.41 7.54
N ALA A 18 -5.71 5.00 7.81
CA ALA A 18 -4.89 4.27 6.84
C ALA A 18 -5.50 2.91 6.47
N ALA A 19 -6.08 2.19 7.45
CA ALA A 19 -6.73 0.91 7.21
C ALA A 19 -8.09 1.04 6.49
N ALA A 20 -8.85 2.11 6.75
CA ALA A 20 -10.12 2.36 6.06
C ALA A 20 -9.93 2.66 4.57
N LEU A 21 -8.80 3.30 4.19
CA LEU A 21 -8.45 3.55 2.79
C LEU A 21 -8.09 2.28 2.01
N MET A 22 -7.68 1.20 2.69
CA MET A 22 -7.40 -0.09 2.04
C MET A 22 -8.67 -0.94 1.77
N LEU A 23 -9.84 -0.55 2.29
CA LEU A 23 -11.09 -1.33 2.16
C LEU A 23 -11.93 -1.00 0.92
N THR A 24 -11.62 0.08 0.19
CA THR A 24 -12.44 0.53 -0.95
C THR A 24 -12.09 -0.13 -2.30
N GLY A 25 -11.20 -1.10 -2.33
CA GLY A 25 -10.72 -1.77 -3.55
C GLY A 25 -11.55 -2.95 -4.09
N CYS A 26 -12.75 -3.23 -3.59
CA CYS A 26 -13.65 -4.23 -4.17
C CYS A 26 -14.86 -3.55 -4.80
N GLY A 27 -14.67 -3.02 -6.00
CA GLY A 27 -15.74 -2.44 -6.82
C GLY A 27 -16.48 -3.49 -7.60
N THR A 28 -17.73 -3.43 -7.52
CA THR A 28 -18.73 -4.23 -8.21
C THR A 28 -18.81 -3.90 -9.69
N GLY A 29 -18.67 -4.92 -10.51
CA GLY A 29 -19.08 -4.86 -11.91
C GLY A 29 -20.56 -5.22 -12.07
N ALA A 30 -21.12 -4.61 -13.13
CA ALA A 30 -22.23 -5.00 -13.93
C ALA A 30 -23.67 -4.71 -13.49
N GLY A 31 -24.37 -3.99 -14.35
CA GLY A 31 -25.82 -3.93 -14.43
C GLY A 31 -26.34 -2.77 -15.27
N GLU A 32 -26.77 -3.10 -16.45
CA GLU A 32 -27.28 -2.26 -17.53
C GLU A 32 -28.46 -1.34 -17.22
N SER A 33 -28.43 -0.22 -17.95
CA SER A 33 -29.49 0.50 -18.65
C SER A 33 -30.77 0.95 -17.92
N SER A 34 -31.04 2.22 -17.95
CA SER A 34 -31.97 2.91 -18.84
C SER A 34 -32.29 4.33 -18.39
N SER A 35 -32.26 5.18 -19.38
CA SER A 35 -32.73 6.55 -19.51
C SER A 35 -33.96 6.96 -18.71
N ALA A 36 -33.93 8.22 -18.19
CA ALA A 36 -34.86 9.30 -18.53
C ALA A 36 -34.58 10.56 -17.72
N ASP A 37 -34.18 11.55 -18.46
CA ASP A 37 -34.62 12.94 -18.52
C ASP A 37 -35.45 13.52 -17.33
N SER A 38 -34.95 14.62 -16.74
CA SER A 38 -35.69 15.85 -16.55
C SER A 38 -34.83 16.97 -15.91
N LYS A 39 -34.83 18.07 -16.62
CA LYS A 39 -34.37 19.42 -16.34
C LYS A 39 -34.99 20.05 -15.08
N GLU A 40 -34.27 20.97 -14.55
CA GLU A 40 -34.43 22.45 -14.37
C GLU A 40 -33.88 22.87 -13.02
N THR A 41 -32.97 23.78 -12.95
CA THR A 41 -32.80 25.21 -13.20
C THR A 41 -32.94 26.08 -11.96
N GLN A 42 -31.92 26.96 -11.82
CA GLN A 42 -31.84 28.29 -11.19
C GLN A 42 -31.53 28.37 -9.68
N THR A 43 -30.63 29.13 -9.29
CA THR A 43 -29.96 30.41 -9.51
C THR A 43 -29.81 31.16 -8.16
N THR A 44 -28.66 31.83 -8.05
CA THR A 44 -28.35 33.08 -7.29
C THR A 44 -28.14 32.96 -5.78
N GLU A 45 -27.23 33.63 -5.11
CA GLU A 45 -26.44 34.85 -5.39
C GLU A 45 -25.32 34.99 -4.35
N ALA A 46 -24.35 35.77 -4.70
CA ALA A 46 -23.14 36.19 -4.01
C ALA A 46 -23.35 37.00 -2.75
N ALA A 47 -22.38 36.99 -1.84
CA ALA A 47 -22.01 38.20 -1.08
C ALA A 47 -20.52 38.15 -0.69
N ASP A 48 -19.81 39.08 -1.26
CA ASP A 48 -18.50 39.62 -0.94
C ASP A 48 -18.37 40.05 0.53
N THR A 49 -17.22 39.83 1.16
CA THR A 49 -16.65 40.84 2.08
C THR A 49 -15.13 40.66 2.19
N LYS A 50 -14.41 41.60 1.63
CA LYS A 50 -13.01 41.92 1.89
C LYS A 50 -12.83 42.50 3.28
N THR A 51 -11.70 42.24 3.94
CA THR A 51 -10.93 43.25 4.69
C THR A 51 -9.48 42.79 4.90
N GLU A 52 -8.63 43.62 4.54
CA GLU A 52 -7.22 43.92 4.47
C GLU A 52 -6.42 43.77 5.78
N GLU A 53 -5.16 43.38 5.55
CA GLU A 53 -3.88 43.94 6.05
C GLU A 53 -3.67 44.14 7.55
N GLN A 54 -2.55 43.57 8.07
CA GLN A 54 -1.39 44.40 8.49
C GLN A 54 -0.15 43.54 8.77
N GLN A 55 0.92 43.98 8.17
CA GLN A 55 2.31 43.63 8.29
C GLN A 55 2.90 44.25 9.57
N GLU A 56 3.72 43.49 10.33
CA GLU A 56 4.81 44.10 11.07
C GLU A 56 6.02 43.18 11.15
N THR A 57 7.11 43.72 10.66
CA THR A 57 8.49 43.25 10.73
C THR A 57 9.08 43.60 12.10
N ASP A 58 9.90 42.69 12.68
CA ASP A 58 11.05 43.13 13.45
C ASP A 58 12.20 42.13 13.39
N THR A 59 13.35 42.67 13.07
CA THR A 59 14.68 42.09 12.97
C THR A 59 15.43 42.28 14.28
N THR A 60 16.24 41.29 14.66
CA THR A 60 17.56 41.33 15.32
C THR A 60 17.90 39.97 15.86
N ASP A 61 19.06 39.42 15.89
CA ASP A 61 20.44 39.70 15.58
C ASP A 61 21.19 38.37 15.78
N ALA A 62 22.28 38.21 15.10
CA ALA A 62 23.12 37.03 15.05
C ALA A 62 23.90 36.81 16.36
N GLU A 63 24.17 35.53 16.70
CA GLU A 63 25.43 35.11 17.33
C GLU A 63 25.89 33.81 16.71
N GLU A 64 27.08 33.89 16.11
CA GLU A 64 27.90 32.78 15.65
C GLU A 64 28.46 32.00 16.84
N ALA A 65 28.40 30.67 16.75
CA ALA A 65 29.34 29.79 17.45
C ALA A 65 29.58 28.52 16.63
N ASP A 66 30.61 28.58 15.89
CA ASP A 66 31.79 27.69 15.71
C ASP A 66 31.58 26.19 15.93
N THR A 67 31.70 25.52 14.78
CA THR A 67 32.38 24.28 14.42
C THR A 67 32.51 23.13 15.40
N ALA A 68 31.98 21.98 14.96
CA ALA A 68 32.82 20.78 14.77
C ALA A 68 32.20 19.96 13.64
N GLU A 69 32.93 19.82 12.54
CA GLU A 69 32.75 18.76 11.57
C GLU A 69 32.92 17.41 12.29
N ASP A 70 31.85 16.67 12.43
CA ASP A 70 31.90 15.22 12.60
C ASP A 70 31.35 14.61 11.31
N THR A 71 32.29 14.33 10.41
CA THR A 71 32.07 13.38 9.32
C THR A 71 31.96 12.01 9.92
N GLU A 72 30.79 11.67 10.46
CA GLU A 72 30.42 10.28 10.68
C GLU A 72 29.89 9.69 9.37
N SER A 73 30.56 8.63 8.99
CA SER A 73 30.44 7.87 7.79
C SER A 73 28.98 7.38 7.59
N THR A 74 28.40 7.75 6.46
CA THR A 74 27.14 7.22 5.93
C THR A 74 27.21 5.73 5.55
N ALA A 75 28.30 5.03 5.84
CA ALA A 75 28.49 3.61 5.53
C ALA A 75 27.95 2.65 6.62
N ASP A 76 27.57 3.13 7.80
CA ASP A 76 27.12 2.28 8.93
C ASP A 76 25.60 2.14 9.06
N SER A 77 24.78 2.93 8.34
CA SER A 77 23.31 2.84 8.42
C SER A 77 22.71 1.80 7.47
N GLU A 78 23.31 1.60 6.28
CA GLU A 78 22.80 0.63 5.28
C GLU A 78 22.94 -0.83 5.74
N THR A 79 23.97 -1.16 6.51
CA THR A 79 24.19 -2.52 7.01
C THR A 79 23.22 -2.95 8.13
N SER A 80 22.51 -2.03 8.76
CA SER A 80 21.61 -2.35 9.88
C SER A 80 20.29 -3.00 9.45
N TYR A 81 19.88 -2.85 8.19
CA TYR A 81 18.63 -3.39 7.67
C TYR A 81 18.80 -4.69 6.88
N LEU A 82 20.02 -5.18 6.71
CA LEU A 82 20.30 -6.44 6.05
C LEU A 82 20.59 -7.55 7.06
N THR A 83 20.23 -8.77 6.69
CA THR A 83 20.54 -10.02 7.39
C THR A 83 21.25 -10.98 6.45
N ASP A 84 21.95 -11.98 7.02
CA ASP A 84 22.56 -13.05 6.23
C ASP A 84 21.49 -13.77 5.38
N ALA A 85 21.85 -14.13 4.14
CA ALA A 85 20.97 -14.79 3.19
C ALA A 85 21.62 -16.07 2.62
N PRO A 86 21.78 -17.14 3.43
CA PRO A 86 22.46 -18.36 2.98
C PRO A 86 21.70 -19.09 1.85
N ASP A 87 20.39 -18.84 1.76
CA ASP A 87 19.49 -19.46 0.78
C ASP A 87 19.11 -18.48 -0.34
N ALA A 88 19.92 -17.41 -0.57
CA ALA A 88 19.66 -16.45 -1.63
C ALA A 88 19.62 -17.14 -3.00
N PRO A 89 18.69 -16.75 -3.88
CA PRO A 89 18.68 -17.22 -5.27
C PRO A 89 20.02 -16.94 -5.98
N GLU A 90 20.46 -17.87 -6.84
CA GLU A 90 21.65 -17.61 -7.65
C GLU A 90 21.29 -16.69 -8.81
N VAL A 91 21.96 -15.53 -8.87
CA VAL A 91 21.90 -14.62 -10.01
C VAL A 91 23.25 -14.67 -10.71
N SER A 92 23.24 -15.03 -12.00
CA SER A 92 24.47 -15.29 -12.77
C SER A 92 25.46 -14.12 -12.70
N GLY A 93 26.67 -14.40 -12.21
CA GLY A 93 27.75 -13.40 -12.13
C GLY A 93 27.68 -12.44 -10.97
N LEU A 94 26.63 -12.46 -10.13
CA LEU A 94 26.46 -11.60 -8.98
C LEU A 94 26.66 -12.37 -7.66
N THR A 95 27.09 -11.66 -6.62
CA THR A 95 27.29 -12.19 -5.28
C THR A 95 26.30 -11.57 -4.32
N CYS A 96 25.48 -12.39 -3.65
CA CYS A 96 24.53 -11.88 -2.65
C CYS A 96 25.28 -11.29 -1.45
N GLN A 97 24.90 -10.08 -1.05
CA GLN A 97 25.43 -9.35 0.10
C GLN A 97 24.56 -9.53 1.35
N GLY A 98 23.30 -9.94 1.17
CA GLY A 98 22.34 -10.16 2.24
C GLY A 98 20.92 -10.00 1.76
N LYS A 99 19.96 -10.15 2.67
CA LYS A 99 18.56 -9.87 2.37
C LYS A 99 17.99 -8.83 3.33
N LEU A 100 16.98 -8.12 2.86
CA LEU A 100 16.21 -7.18 3.65
C LEU A 100 15.64 -7.84 4.90
N LYS A 101 15.87 -7.24 6.06
CA LYS A 101 15.24 -7.65 7.29
C LYS A 101 13.77 -7.25 7.29
N LEU A 102 12.90 -8.25 7.39
CA LEU A 102 11.47 -8.08 7.57
C LEU A 102 11.07 -8.51 8.97
N ASP A 103 10.24 -7.72 9.62
CA ASP A 103 9.79 -7.98 10.99
C ASP A 103 8.34 -8.53 11.02
N TYR A 104 7.55 -8.28 9.98
CA TYR A 104 6.12 -8.63 9.91
C TYR A 104 5.67 -9.16 8.55
N ALA A 105 6.25 -8.71 7.45
CA ALA A 105 5.87 -9.17 6.13
C ALA A 105 6.36 -10.60 5.88
N GLU A 106 5.47 -11.41 5.30
CA GLU A 106 5.71 -12.84 5.03
C GLU A 106 5.55 -13.21 3.55
N CYS A 107 5.12 -12.24 2.70
CA CYS A 107 4.79 -12.52 1.31
C CYS A 107 5.86 -12.11 0.30
N TYR A 108 7.01 -11.61 0.75
CA TYR A 108 8.13 -11.28 -0.12
C TYR A 108 9.46 -11.33 0.61
N ASP A 109 10.56 -11.43 -0.17
CA ASP A 109 11.94 -11.16 0.25
C ASP A 109 12.60 -10.20 -0.77
N VAL A 110 13.59 -9.41 -0.32
CA VAL A 110 14.47 -8.62 -1.19
C VAL A 110 15.90 -9.00 -0.90
N TYR A 111 16.61 -9.48 -1.90
CA TYR A 111 18.02 -9.87 -1.83
C TYR A 111 18.86 -8.79 -2.50
N TYR A 112 19.95 -8.39 -1.84
CA TYR A 112 20.88 -7.39 -2.32
C TYR A 112 22.14 -8.08 -2.84
N TYR A 113 22.57 -7.71 -4.03
CA TYR A 113 23.76 -8.25 -4.68
C TYR A 113 24.79 -7.13 -4.86
N ASP A 114 26.01 -7.50 -5.26
CA ASP A 114 27.05 -6.55 -5.67
C ASP A 114 26.58 -5.68 -6.85
N ASP A 115 27.24 -4.53 -7.02
CA ASP A 115 26.94 -3.56 -8.06
C ASP A 115 25.47 -3.04 -8.05
N ASP A 116 24.84 -2.95 -6.86
CA ASP A 116 23.51 -2.41 -6.60
C ASP A 116 22.33 -3.18 -7.27
N TYR A 117 22.56 -4.43 -7.71
CA TYR A 117 21.47 -5.29 -8.16
C TYR A 117 20.64 -5.77 -6.97
N GLN A 118 19.32 -5.85 -7.17
CA GLN A 118 18.42 -6.35 -6.14
C GLN A 118 17.45 -7.36 -6.76
N LEU A 119 17.19 -8.45 -6.07
CA LEU A 119 16.19 -9.45 -6.48
C LEU A 119 15.02 -9.42 -5.50
N ILE A 120 13.85 -9.09 -5.99
CA ILE A 120 12.59 -9.18 -5.27
C ILE A 120 12.00 -10.56 -5.56
N ASP A 121 11.75 -11.34 -4.51
CA ASP A 121 11.01 -12.60 -4.58
C ASP A 121 9.62 -12.37 -3.96
N VAL A 122 8.58 -12.28 -4.79
CA VAL A 122 7.19 -12.23 -4.31
C VAL A 122 6.68 -13.65 -4.22
N HIS A 123 6.50 -14.14 -3.00
CA HIS A 123 6.13 -15.53 -2.72
C HIS A 123 4.83 -15.92 -3.42
N ASP A 124 4.80 -17.15 -3.97
CA ASP A 124 3.69 -17.68 -4.79
C ASP A 124 3.32 -16.78 -6.00
N SER A 125 4.26 -15.99 -6.52
CA SER A 125 4.07 -15.14 -7.68
C SER A 125 5.28 -15.22 -8.62
N ALA A 126 6.20 -14.26 -8.58
CA ALA A 126 7.34 -14.18 -9.48
C ALA A 126 8.56 -13.56 -8.79
N GLN A 127 9.72 -13.73 -9.42
CA GLN A 127 10.97 -13.08 -9.06
C GLN A 127 11.27 -11.95 -10.03
N TYR A 128 11.73 -10.82 -9.49
CA TYR A 128 12.01 -9.60 -10.26
C TYR A 128 13.41 -9.12 -9.95
N LEU A 129 14.25 -9.01 -10.98
CA LEU A 129 15.59 -8.44 -10.86
C LEU A 129 15.57 -6.95 -11.17
N LEU A 130 15.80 -6.12 -10.16
CA LEU A 130 16.03 -4.69 -10.33
C LEU A 130 17.44 -4.49 -10.87
N VAL A 131 17.54 -3.98 -12.09
CA VAL A 131 18.80 -3.65 -12.74
C VAL A 131 19.06 -2.15 -12.57
N PRO A 132 20.21 -1.76 -12.00
CA PRO A 132 20.54 -0.35 -11.78
C PRO A 132 20.54 0.48 -13.05
N GLU A 133 20.31 1.78 -12.94
CA GLU A 133 20.35 2.69 -14.08
C GLU A 133 21.70 2.62 -14.81
N GLY A 134 21.65 2.40 -16.11
CA GLY A 134 22.84 2.31 -16.96
C GLY A 134 23.61 0.99 -16.90
N ALA A 135 23.16 0.03 -16.07
CA ALA A 135 23.66 -1.33 -16.08
C ALA A 135 22.85 -2.23 -17.04
N GLU A 136 23.38 -3.38 -17.39
CA GLU A 136 22.72 -4.38 -18.23
C GLU A 136 22.34 -5.62 -17.37
N ALA A 137 21.26 -6.29 -17.72
CA ALA A 137 20.92 -7.56 -17.05
C ALA A 137 22.05 -8.59 -17.22
N PRO A 138 22.36 -9.40 -16.18
CA PRO A 138 23.42 -10.39 -16.25
C PRO A 138 23.19 -11.42 -17.36
N GLU A 139 24.28 -11.80 -18.07
CA GLU A 139 24.22 -12.86 -19.06
C GLU A 139 23.89 -14.23 -18.40
N GLY A 140 22.94 -14.96 -18.99
CA GLY A 140 22.55 -16.28 -18.48
C GLY A 140 21.65 -16.24 -17.26
N LEU A 141 20.92 -15.13 -17.07
CA LEU A 141 19.83 -15.03 -16.09
C LEU A 141 18.77 -16.13 -16.37
N ASP A 142 18.19 -16.66 -15.32
CA ASP A 142 17.09 -17.62 -15.45
C ASP A 142 15.89 -16.96 -16.14
N GLU A 143 15.31 -17.63 -17.13
CA GLU A 143 14.20 -17.10 -17.94
C GLU A 143 12.92 -16.82 -17.12
N SER A 144 12.82 -17.38 -15.91
CA SER A 144 11.71 -17.12 -15.00
C SER A 144 11.84 -15.81 -14.22
N ILE A 145 13.02 -15.20 -14.20
CA ILE A 145 13.26 -13.92 -13.52
C ILE A 145 12.89 -12.78 -14.45
N ILE A 146 11.97 -11.96 -14.01
CA ILE A 146 11.50 -10.77 -14.74
C ILE A 146 12.49 -9.63 -14.48
N VAL A 147 12.99 -9.02 -15.55
CA VAL A 147 13.93 -7.89 -15.44
C VAL A 147 13.15 -6.57 -15.30
N LEU A 148 13.47 -5.79 -14.30
CA LEU A 148 12.98 -4.43 -14.08
C LEU A 148 14.15 -3.45 -14.19
N GLN A 149 14.22 -2.72 -15.28
CA GLN A 149 15.28 -1.73 -15.53
C GLN A 149 14.94 -0.41 -14.85
N LYS A 150 15.80 0.05 -13.93
CA LYS A 150 15.66 1.38 -13.33
C LYS A 150 16.11 2.50 -14.30
N PRO A 151 15.54 3.71 -14.19
CA PRO A 151 14.50 4.12 -13.25
C PRO A 151 13.11 3.60 -13.64
N LEU A 152 12.25 3.33 -12.63
CA LEU A 152 10.83 3.00 -12.82
C LEU A 152 10.01 4.28 -12.58
N ASP A 153 9.80 5.07 -13.62
CA ASP A 153 9.17 6.40 -13.52
C ASP A 153 7.96 6.60 -14.46
N ARG A 154 7.55 5.54 -15.17
CA ARG A 154 6.36 5.49 -16.03
C ARG A 154 5.48 4.30 -15.66
N ILE A 155 5.02 4.30 -14.41
CA ILE A 155 4.27 3.21 -13.80
C ILE A 155 2.78 3.30 -14.18
N TYR A 156 2.19 2.15 -14.61
CA TYR A 156 0.75 1.95 -14.58
C TYR A 156 0.37 1.30 -13.25
N LEU A 157 -0.38 2.04 -12.40
CA LEU A 157 -0.80 1.59 -11.09
C LEU A 157 -2.27 1.17 -11.10
N ALA A 158 -2.52 -0.14 -11.16
CA ALA A 158 -3.85 -0.73 -10.99
C ALA A 158 -4.10 -1.25 -9.56
N ALA A 159 -3.05 -1.58 -8.82
CA ALA A 159 -3.09 -1.95 -7.41
C ALA A 159 -3.35 -0.73 -6.52
N SER A 160 -4.61 -0.34 -6.36
CA SER A 160 -5.00 0.91 -5.68
C SER A 160 -4.50 1.05 -4.23
N SER A 161 -4.30 -0.07 -3.52
CA SER A 161 -3.79 -0.07 -2.14
C SER A 161 -2.37 0.49 -2.03
N THR A 162 -1.56 0.33 -3.08
CA THR A 162 -0.15 0.74 -3.08
C THR A 162 0.04 2.24 -3.21
N MET A 163 -0.95 2.98 -3.73
CA MET A 163 -0.89 4.45 -3.84
C MET A 163 -0.52 5.13 -2.51
N ALA A 164 -1.00 4.58 -1.39
CA ALA A 164 -0.67 5.11 -0.07
C ALA A 164 0.82 4.94 0.28
N LEU A 165 1.46 3.87 -0.20
CA LEU A 165 2.89 3.62 -0.03
C LEU A 165 3.72 4.55 -0.92
N PHE A 166 3.32 4.72 -2.20
CA PHE A 166 3.93 5.69 -3.11
C PHE A 166 3.85 7.12 -2.56
N ARG A 167 2.70 7.49 -1.96
CA ARG A 167 2.55 8.78 -1.29
C ARG A 167 3.52 8.92 -0.12
N ALA A 168 3.62 7.88 0.72
CA ALA A 168 4.49 7.90 1.89
C ALA A 168 5.98 8.01 1.53
N LEU A 169 6.36 7.48 0.37
CA LEU A 169 7.70 7.56 -0.21
C LEU A 169 7.96 8.87 -0.98
N ASP A 170 6.98 9.77 -1.09
CA ASP A 170 7.07 10.91 -2.01
C ASP A 170 7.44 10.48 -3.45
N ALA A 171 6.79 9.40 -3.93
CA ALA A 171 7.04 8.75 -5.22
C ALA A 171 5.80 8.74 -6.14
N ILE A 172 4.78 9.57 -5.86
CA ILE A 172 3.59 9.68 -6.72
C ILE A 172 3.97 10.12 -8.15
N ASP A 173 5.00 10.94 -8.28
CA ASP A 173 5.47 11.42 -9.57
C ASP A 173 6.05 10.31 -10.49
N ASN A 174 6.36 9.12 -9.96
CA ASN A 174 6.74 7.95 -10.74
C ASN A 174 5.54 7.28 -11.44
N ILE A 175 4.32 7.55 -10.96
CA ILE A 175 3.09 7.01 -11.54
C ILE A 175 2.63 7.93 -12.66
N LYS A 176 2.47 7.40 -13.87
CA LYS A 176 1.95 8.16 -15.03
C LYS A 176 0.55 7.73 -15.42
N MET A 177 0.19 6.52 -15.05
CA MET A 177 -1.09 5.93 -15.43
C MET A 177 -1.74 5.27 -14.20
N SER A 178 -3.05 5.39 -14.09
CA SER A 178 -3.83 4.83 -12.99
C SER A 178 -4.95 3.94 -13.49
N GLY A 179 -5.17 2.82 -12.80
CA GLY A 179 -6.31 1.92 -12.98
C GLY A 179 -7.63 2.44 -12.39
N ILE A 180 -7.59 3.59 -11.71
CA ILE A 180 -8.75 4.26 -11.09
C ILE A 180 -8.80 5.70 -11.60
N ASP A 181 -9.99 6.20 -11.94
CA ASP A 181 -10.16 7.59 -12.33
C ASP A 181 -10.10 8.55 -11.12
N ALA A 182 -9.95 9.85 -11.37
CA ALA A 182 -9.79 10.87 -10.33
C ALA A 182 -10.91 10.86 -9.28
N SER A 183 -12.15 10.53 -9.69
CA SER A 183 -13.31 10.51 -8.77
C SER A 183 -13.29 9.32 -7.81
N GLY A 184 -12.53 8.28 -8.13
CA GLY A 184 -12.36 7.09 -7.31
C GLY A 184 -11.24 7.20 -6.26
N TRP A 185 -10.40 8.24 -6.32
CA TRP A 185 -9.32 8.43 -5.36
C TRP A 185 -9.75 9.24 -4.13
N TYR A 186 -9.41 8.73 -2.96
CA TYR A 186 -9.52 9.41 -1.66
C TYR A 186 -8.18 9.99 -1.18
N ILE A 187 -7.08 9.68 -1.87
CA ILE A 187 -5.76 10.26 -1.62
C ILE A 187 -5.71 11.55 -2.43
N GLU A 188 -5.72 12.70 -1.74
CA GLU A 188 -5.84 14.01 -2.38
C GLU A 188 -4.68 14.29 -3.35
N GLU A 189 -3.45 13.87 -3.00
CA GLU A 189 -2.27 14.05 -3.85
C GLU A 189 -2.41 13.28 -5.18
N ALA A 190 -2.94 12.05 -5.14
CA ALA A 190 -3.19 11.26 -6.35
C ALA A 190 -4.30 11.88 -7.20
N LYS A 191 -5.39 12.31 -6.56
CA LYS A 191 -6.49 12.99 -7.23
C LYS A 191 -6.04 14.29 -7.89
N GLN A 192 -5.27 15.12 -7.18
CA GLN A 192 -4.74 16.37 -7.72
C GLN A 192 -3.78 16.11 -8.90
N ALA A 193 -2.92 15.10 -8.79
CA ALA A 193 -2.03 14.72 -9.89
C ALA A 193 -2.80 14.31 -11.16
N MET A 194 -3.95 13.65 -11.00
CA MET A 194 -4.83 13.32 -12.12
C MET A 194 -5.55 14.55 -12.66
N GLU A 195 -6.07 15.43 -11.81
CA GLU A 195 -6.71 16.69 -12.21
C GLU A 195 -5.73 17.62 -12.94
N ASP A 196 -4.47 17.62 -12.54
CA ASP A 196 -3.38 18.35 -13.19
C ASP A 196 -2.89 17.69 -14.50
N GLY A 197 -3.37 16.48 -14.81
CA GLY A 197 -2.97 15.71 -15.99
C GLY A 197 -1.58 15.07 -15.88
N LYS A 198 -0.99 14.99 -14.69
CA LYS A 198 0.29 14.31 -14.45
C LYS A 198 0.12 12.80 -14.45
N ILE A 199 -1.03 12.32 -13.95
CA ILE A 199 -1.45 10.92 -13.99
C ILE A 199 -2.69 10.82 -14.88
N GLN A 200 -2.71 9.86 -15.79
CA GLN A 200 -3.84 9.62 -16.69
C GLN A 200 -4.60 8.35 -16.28
N PHE A 201 -5.91 8.33 -16.46
CA PHE A 201 -6.68 7.11 -16.31
C PHE A 201 -6.47 6.22 -17.54
N ALA A 202 -5.84 5.06 -17.34
CA ALA A 202 -5.53 4.09 -18.39
C ALA A 202 -6.37 2.81 -18.31
N GLY A 203 -7.64 2.95 -17.90
CA GLY A 203 -8.53 1.79 -17.73
C GLY A 203 -8.25 1.02 -16.43
N LYS A 204 -9.15 0.09 -16.09
CA LYS A 204 -9.03 -0.74 -14.88
C LYS A 204 -8.20 -2.00 -15.17
N TYR A 205 -7.77 -2.68 -14.10
CA TYR A 205 -7.02 -3.93 -14.14
C TYR A 205 -7.58 -4.99 -15.13
N SER A 206 -8.92 -5.03 -15.33
CA SER A 206 -9.60 -5.99 -16.20
C SER A 206 -9.79 -5.51 -17.66
N GLU A 207 -9.53 -4.24 -17.93
CA GLU A 207 -9.73 -3.59 -19.23
C GLU A 207 -8.81 -2.35 -19.33
N PRO A 208 -7.47 -2.55 -19.34
CA PRO A 208 -6.53 -1.45 -19.49
C PRO A 208 -6.53 -0.88 -20.92
N ASP A 209 -6.13 0.36 -21.04
CA ASP A 209 -5.90 1.02 -22.33
C ASP A 209 -4.49 0.68 -22.85
N TYR A 210 -4.37 -0.40 -23.60
CA TYR A 210 -3.10 -0.88 -24.14
C TYR A 210 -2.39 0.13 -25.03
N GLU A 211 -3.15 0.94 -25.78
CA GLU A 211 -2.58 1.98 -26.65
C GLU A 211 -1.90 3.05 -25.77
N MET A 212 -2.54 3.44 -24.68
CA MET A 212 -1.96 4.39 -23.72
C MET A 212 -0.73 3.82 -23.02
N LEU A 213 -0.74 2.54 -22.62
CA LEU A 213 0.45 1.90 -22.01
C LEU A 213 1.66 1.96 -22.94
N ILE A 214 1.46 1.71 -24.24
CA ILE A 214 2.52 1.80 -25.26
C ILE A 214 2.95 3.26 -25.48
N ASP A 215 1.98 4.18 -25.65
CA ASP A 215 2.26 5.59 -25.98
C ASP A 215 3.01 6.32 -24.83
N GLN A 216 2.83 5.85 -23.60
CA GLN A 216 3.52 6.40 -22.42
C GLN A 216 4.82 5.65 -22.08
N ASP A 217 5.25 4.71 -22.94
CA ASP A 217 6.43 3.86 -22.69
C ASP A 217 6.40 3.24 -21.26
N CYS A 218 5.31 2.57 -20.89
CA CYS A 218 5.11 2.02 -19.55
C CYS A 218 6.25 1.10 -19.14
N ASP A 219 6.90 1.39 -17.99
CA ASP A 219 8.03 0.60 -17.49
C ASP A 219 7.58 -0.66 -16.76
N ILE A 220 6.41 -0.59 -16.11
CA ILE A 220 5.87 -1.65 -15.28
C ILE A 220 4.38 -1.43 -15.02
N ALA A 221 3.61 -2.50 -15.06
CA ALA A 221 2.23 -2.54 -14.59
C ALA A 221 2.21 -3.13 -13.17
N ILE A 222 1.85 -2.31 -12.17
CA ILE A 222 1.67 -2.77 -10.80
C ILE A 222 0.21 -3.14 -10.58
N GLU A 223 -0.05 -4.43 -10.54
CA GLU A 223 -1.36 -5.04 -10.44
C GLU A 223 -1.62 -5.64 -9.06
N SER A 224 -2.88 -5.68 -8.65
CA SER A 224 -3.28 -6.48 -7.50
C SER A 224 -3.56 -7.93 -7.91
N THR A 225 -3.71 -8.82 -6.93
CA THR A 225 -4.10 -10.21 -7.19
C THR A 225 -5.42 -10.37 -7.93
N MET A 226 -6.19 -9.31 -8.13
CA MET A 226 -7.40 -9.31 -8.98
C MET A 226 -7.09 -9.62 -10.44
N ILE A 227 -5.87 -9.33 -10.92
CA ILE A 227 -5.44 -9.65 -12.29
C ILE A 227 -5.47 -11.17 -12.56
N LEU A 228 -5.27 -11.98 -11.52
CA LEU A 228 -5.32 -13.46 -11.62
C LEU A 228 -6.71 -13.99 -12.02
N HIS A 229 -7.76 -13.18 -11.89
CA HIS A 229 -9.11 -13.51 -12.40
C HIS A 229 -9.28 -13.17 -13.89
N THR A 230 -8.32 -12.46 -14.46
CA THR A 230 -8.30 -12.04 -15.88
C THR A 230 -6.94 -12.35 -16.53
N PRO A 231 -6.49 -13.62 -16.55
CA PRO A 231 -5.13 -13.97 -16.96
C PRO A 231 -4.79 -13.52 -18.39
N LYS A 232 -5.81 -13.44 -19.27
CA LYS A 232 -5.61 -12.91 -20.65
C LYS A 232 -5.22 -11.43 -20.68
N VAL A 233 -5.64 -10.65 -19.68
CA VAL A 233 -5.25 -9.23 -19.60
C VAL A 233 -3.77 -9.15 -19.20
N GLN A 234 -3.35 -9.96 -18.22
CA GLN A 234 -1.94 -10.08 -17.86
C GLN A 234 -1.08 -10.49 -19.06
N GLU A 235 -1.45 -11.58 -19.75
CA GLU A 235 -0.75 -12.05 -20.97
C GLU A 235 -0.65 -10.93 -22.04
N MET A 236 -1.73 -10.13 -22.23
CA MET A 236 -1.73 -9.05 -23.22
C MET A 236 -0.82 -7.88 -22.82
N ILE A 237 -0.65 -7.59 -21.53
CA ILE A 237 0.30 -6.56 -21.06
C ILE A 237 1.73 -7.08 -21.26
N GLU A 238 2.00 -8.34 -20.89
CA GLU A 238 3.30 -8.99 -21.05
C GLU A 238 3.70 -9.14 -22.54
N ASP A 239 2.73 -9.40 -23.45
CA ASP A 239 2.94 -9.43 -24.89
C ASP A 239 3.37 -8.08 -25.49
N LEU A 240 3.23 -6.98 -24.73
CA LEU A 240 3.72 -5.64 -25.09
C LEU A 240 5.12 -5.36 -24.55
N ASP A 241 5.81 -6.39 -24.03
CA ASP A 241 7.09 -6.27 -23.31
C ASP A 241 7.01 -5.36 -22.07
N ILE A 242 5.82 -5.24 -21.46
CA ILE A 242 5.62 -4.51 -20.20
C ILE A 242 5.60 -5.52 -19.04
N PRO A 243 6.54 -5.45 -18.10
CA PRO A 243 6.56 -6.32 -16.94
C PRO A 243 5.30 -6.12 -16.08
N VAL A 244 4.71 -7.22 -15.61
CA VAL A 244 3.58 -7.20 -14.66
C VAL A 244 4.07 -7.57 -13.28
N PHE A 245 3.98 -6.64 -12.34
CA PHE A 245 4.26 -6.88 -10.92
C PHE A 245 2.94 -7.08 -10.16
N ILE A 246 2.81 -8.23 -9.48
CA ILE A 246 1.60 -8.55 -8.72
C ILE A 246 1.81 -8.25 -7.25
N ASP A 247 1.20 -7.17 -6.76
CA ASP A 247 1.17 -6.83 -5.34
C ASP A 247 0.37 -7.85 -4.54
N ARG A 248 1.02 -8.48 -3.55
CA ARG A 248 0.41 -9.46 -2.65
C ARG A 248 0.30 -8.97 -1.20
N SER A 249 0.48 -7.67 -0.97
CA SER A 249 0.36 -7.06 0.36
C SER A 249 -0.98 -7.37 1.04
N SER A 250 -2.03 -7.62 0.23
CA SER A 250 -3.35 -8.00 0.74
C SER A 250 -3.40 -9.39 1.39
N TYR A 251 -2.39 -10.22 1.19
CA TYR A 251 -2.26 -11.55 1.82
C TYR A 251 -1.52 -11.52 3.14
N GLU A 252 -0.90 -10.40 3.50
CA GLU A 252 -0.27 -10.24 4.81
C GLU A 252 -1.30 -10.36 5.94
N THR A 253 -0.96 -11.17 6.94
CA THR A 253 -1.84 -11.47 8.07
C THR A 253 -1.77 -10.44 9.19
N HIS A 254 -0.67 -9.68 9.22
CA HIS A 254 -0.43 -8.62 10.19
C HIS A 254 -0.56 -7.23 9.53
N PRO A 255 -1.19 -6.24 10.19
CA PRO A 255 -1.33 -4.89 9.60
C PRO A 255 0.01 -4.22 9.31
N LEU A 256 1.03 -4.41 10.17
CA LEU A 256 2.38 -3.94 9.88
C LEU A 256 3.06 -4.70 8.74
N GLY A 257 2.72 -5.98 8.50
CA GLY A 257 3.21 -6.71 7.33
C GLY A 257 2.79 -5.99 6.05
N ARG A 258 1.54 -5.56 5.95
CA ARG A 258 1.06 -4.74 4.82
C ARG A 258 1.78 -3.41 4.68
N THR A 259 2.05 -2.74 5.80
CA THR A 259 2.80 -1.48 5.82
C THR A 259 4.27 -1.70 5.43
N GLU A 260 4.83 -2.85 5.80
CA GLU A 260 6.24 -3.18 5.54
C GLU A 260 6.55 -3.36 4.05
N TRP A 261 5.54 -3.56 3.19
CA TRP A 261 5.69 -3.52 1.74
C TRP A 261 6.25 -2.18 1.23
N ILE A 262 6.20 -1.13 2.05
CA ILE A 262 6.88 0.14 1.73
C ILE A 262 8.38 -0.05 1.50
N LYS A 263 9.02 -1.00 2.22
CA LYS A 263 10.45 -1.30 2.05
C LYS A 263 10.75 -1.89 0.66
N LEU A 264 9.85 -2.73 0.13
CA LEU A 264 9.95 -3.26 -1.22
C LEU A 264 9.82 -2.13 -2.26
N TYR A 265 8.83 -1.26 -2.11
CA TYR A 265 8.66 -0.12 -3.00
C TYR A 265 9.78 0.90 -2.84
N GLY A 266 10.37 1.04 -1.64
CA GLY A 266 11.59 1.80 -1.42
C GLY A 266 12.74 1.31 -2.28
N ALA A 267 12.98 -0.01 -2.31
CA ALA A 267 14.00 -0.64 -3.15
C ALA A 267 13.74 -0.42 -4.65
N MET A 268 12.47 -0.48 -5.09
CA MET A 268 12.09 -0.21 -6.48
C MET A 268 12.33 1.25 -6.91
N MET A 269 12.17 2.20 -5.97
CA MET A 269 12.17 3.64 -6.23
C MET A 269 13.46 4.34 -5.78
N ASP A 270 14.50 3.59 -5.34
CA ASP A 270 15.73 4.14 -4.74
C ASP A 270 15.44 5.08 -3.55
N LYS A 271 14.50 4.65 -2.68
CA LYS A 271 14.02 5.39 -1.50
C LYS A 271 14.00 4.51 -0.24
N GLU A 272 15.02 3.70 -0.06
CA GLU A 272 15.13 2.74 1.03
C GLU A 272 15.16 3.44 2.39
N GLU A 273 15.92 4.54 2.53
CA GLU A 273 16.04 5.28 3.79
C GLU A 273 14.68 5.84 4.24
N GLU A 274 13.93 6.44 3.32
CA GLU A 274 12.58 6.96 3.58
C GLU A 274 11.63 5.82 3.95
N ALA A 275 11.73 4.68 3.26
CA ALA A 275 10.91 3.50 3.52
C ALA A 275 11.17 2.93 4.92
N TYR A 276 12.43 2.81 5.32
CA TYR A 276 12.81 2.30 6.63
C TYR A 276 12.36 3.25 7.74
N SER A 277 12.64 4.55 7.57
CA SER A 277 12.24 5.58 8.53
C SER A 277 10.72 5.60 8.74
N PHE A 278 9.96 5.58 7.64
CA PHE A 278 8.50 5.54 7.70
C PHE A 278 8.00 4.29 8.42
N PHE A 279 8.52 3.11 8.05
CA PHE A 279 8.11 1.85 8.66
C PHE A 279 8.41 1.80 10.15
N ASP A 280 9.63 2.21 10.56
CA ASP A 280 10.05 2.23 11.97
C ASP A 280 9.16 3.15 12.82
N GLU A 281 8.74 4.30 12.26
CA GLU A 281 7.78 5.18 12.93
C GLU A 281 6.42 4.49 13.14
N GLN A 282 5.91 3.77 12.14
CA GLN A 282 4.64 3.04 12.24
C GLN A 282 4.75 1.86 13.23
N ALA A 283 5.84 1.10 13.16
CA ALA A 283 6.10 -0.01 14.06
C ALA A 283 6.21 0.45 15.52
N LYS A 284 6.83 1.61 15.75
CA LYS A 284 6.92 2.21 17.08
C LYS A 284 5.55 2.54 17.67
N VAL A 285 4.61 3.06 16.87
CA VAL A 285 3.25 3.35 17.35
C VAL A 285 2.58 2.08 17.88
N ILE A 286 2.71 0.96 17.14
CA ILE A 286 2.20 -0.35 17.59
C ILE A 286 2.96 -0.83 18.84
N GLY A 287 4.28 -0.60 18.90
CA GLY A 287 5.10 -0.91 20.09
C GLY A 287 4.61 -0.22 21.35
N ASP A 288 4.22 1.04 21.24
CA ASP A 288 3.69 1.83 22.37
C ASP A 288 2.30 1.33 22.84
N LEU A 289 1.58 0.56 22.00
CA LEU A 289 0.29 -0.06 22.38
C LEU A 289 0.45 -1.42 23.08
N LYS A 290 1.63 -2.05 23.08
CA LYS A 290 1.86 -3.38 23.71
C LYS A 290 1.55 -3.43 25.19
N ASP A 291 1.71 -2.29 25.90
CA ASP A 291 1.42 -2.17 27.34
C ASP A 291 -0.05 -1.76 27.59
N PHE A 292 -0.86 -1.64 26.53
CA PHE A 292 -2.28 -1.35 26.67
C PHE A 292 -3.02 -2.60 27.14
N GLU A 293 -3.73 -2.49 28.29
CA GLU A 293 -4.51 -3.59 28.84
C GLU A 293 -5.69 -3.92 27.89
N ASN A 294 -5.76 -5.19 27.45
CA ASN A 294 -6.87 -5.65 26.64
C ASN A 294 -8.18 -5.49 27.42
N THR A 295 -9.13 -4.82 26.81
CA THR A 295 -10.44 -4.52 27.43
C THR A 295 -11.40 -5.71 27.38
N GLU A 296 -11.04 -6.79 26.66
CA GLU A 296 -11.88 -7.96 26.37
C GLU A 296 -13.24 -7.60 25.69
N LYS A 297 -13.34 -6.36 25.19
CA LYS A 297 -14.50 -5.92 24.45
C LYS A 297 -14.61 -6.65 23.12
N THR A 298 -15.79 -7.15 22.83
CA THR A 298 -16.05 -7.90 21.63
C THR A 298 -16.37 -7.00 20.44
N VAL A 299 -15.77 -7.31 19.29
CA VAL A 299 -15.92 -6.52 18.07
C VAL A 299 -16.37 -7.44 16.92
N ALA A 300 -17.47 -7.10 16.27
CA ALA A 300 -17.88 -7.68 15.01
C ALA A 300 -17.54 -6.70 13.88
N PHE A 301 -16.65 -7.12 12.97
CA PHE A 301 -16.36 -6.41 11.73
C PHE A 301 -17.05 -7.12 10.57
N PHE A 302 -17.82 -6.40 9.76
CA PHE A 302 -18.58 -6.97 8.66
C PHE A 302 -18.94 -5.93 7.59
N PHE A 303 -19.36 -6.40 6.44
CA PHE A 303 -20.09 -5.59 5.46
C PHE A 303 -21.25 -6.41 4.86
N VAL A 304 -22.24 -5.70 4.31
CA VAL A 304 -23.37 -6.31 3.63
C VAL A 304 -23.10 -6.33 2.13
N SER A 305 -23.11 -7.50 1.54
CA SER A 305 -22.92 -7.68 0.12
C SER A 305 -24.19 -7.31 -0.67
N THR A 306 -24.06 -7.13 -1.98
CA THR A 306 -25.16 -6.70 -2.87
C THR A 306 -26.32 -7.70 -2.91
N ASP A 307 -26.07 -8.98 -2.62
CA ASP A 307 -27.08 -10.04 -2.52
C ASP A 307 -27.74 -10.11 -1.12
N GLY A 308 -27.32 -9.24 -0.19
CA GLY A 308 -27.84 -9.18 1.18
C GLY A 308 -27.17 -10.15 2.15
N SER A 309 -26.17 -10.92 1.73
CA SER A 309 -25.36 -11.72 2.64
C SER A 309 -24.42 -10.85 3.47
N ILE A 310 -24.07 -11.34 4.66
CA ILE A 310 -23.08 -10.70 5.52
C ILE A 310 -21.71 -11.31 5.25
N VAL A 311 -20.73 -10.45 5.01
CA VAL A 311 -19.34 -10.88 4.81
C VAL A 311 -18.51 -10.49 6.03
N VAL A 312 -17.89 -11.48 6.64
CA VAL A 312 -16.99 -11.33 7.79
C VAL A 312 -15.59 -11.83 7.45
N ARG A 313 -14.60 -11.48 8.26
CA ARG A 313 -13.22 -11.89 8.05
C ARG A 313 -12.88 -13.19 8.76
N ARG A 314 -12.00 -14.00 8.17
CA ARG A 314 -11.40 -15.17 8.83
C ARG A 314 -10.31 -14.74 9.79
N THR A 315 -9.97 -15.62 10.74
CA THR A 315 -9.01 -15.33 11.82
C THR A 315 -7.59 -14.96 11.35
N LYS A 316 -7.18 -15.43 10.18
CA LYS A 316 -5.86 -15.10 9.60
C LYS A 316 -5.87 -13.83 8.74
N ASP A 317 -7.01 -13.13 8.61
CA ASP A 317 -7.04 -11.81 8.00
C ASP A 317 -6.43 -10.76 8.97
N TYR A 318 -5.89 -9.68 8.43
CA TYR A 318 -5.25 -8.62 9.24
C TYR A 318 -6.25 -7.86 10.13
N ILE A 319 -7.54 -7.86 9.81
CA ILE A 319 -8.58 -7.18 10.61
C ILE A 319 -8.72 -7.76 12.02
N PRO A 320 -8.80 -9.08 12.24
CA PRO A 320 -8.72 -9.66 13.58
C PRO A 320 -7.46 -9.23 14.34
N SER A 321 -6.30 -9.24 13.70
CA SER A 321 -5.05 -8.75 14.32
C SER A 321 -5.13 -7.28 14.73
N MET A 322 -5.74 -6.42 13.92
CA MET A 322 -5.97 -5.01 14.27
C MET A 322 -6.89 -4.87 15.49
N ILE A 323 -7.93 -5.67 15.58
CA ILE A 323 -8.85 -5.67 16.72
C ILE A 323 -8.12 -6.06 18.01
N GLU A 324 -7.25 -7.08 17.94
CA GLU A 324 -6.42 -7.50 19.09
C GLU A 324 -5.43 -6.41 19.51
N ILE A 325 -4.71 -5.80 18.56
CA ILE A 325 -3.77 -4.70 18.82
C ILE A 325 -4.51 -3.52 19.49
N ALA A 326 -5.75 -3.27 19.07
CA ALA A 326 -6.60 -2.23 19.66
C ALA A 326 -7.16 -2.61 21.05
N GLY A 327 -6.83 -3.77 21.59
CA GLY A 327 -7.28 -4.26 22.89
C GLY A 327 -8.73 -4.76 22.90
N GLY A 328 -9.21 -5.23 21.75
CA GLY A 328 -10.50 -5.87 21.59
C GLY A 328 -10.38 -7.37 21.35
N ARG A 329 -11.52 -8.04 21.17
CA ARG A 329 -11.64 -9.44 20.82
C ARG A 329 -12.60 -9.60 19.65
N TYR A 330 -12.13 -10.22 18.58
CA TYR A 330 -12.95 -10.48 17.40
C TYR A 330 -14.00 -11.58 17.71
N VAL A 331 -15.28 -11.37 17.33
CA VAL A 331 -16.35 -12.34 17.68
C VAL A 331 -16.32 -13.60 16.82
N PHE A 332 -15.72 -13.57 15.62
CA PHE A 332 -15.67 -14.70 14.69
C PHE A 332 -14.30 -15.41 14.69
N GLN A 333 -13.65 -15.52 15.84
CA GLN A 333 -12.32 -16.14 15.96
C GLN A 333 -12.28 -17.64 15.66
N ASP A 334 -13.43 -18.32 15.60
CA ASP A 334 -13.53 -19.74 15.24
C ASP A 334 -13.56 -19.97 13.73
N LEU A 335 -13.64 -18.91 12.92
CA LEU A 335 -13.62 -19.01 11.45
C LEU A 335 -12.18 -19.14 10.95
N THR A 336 -11.62 -20.34 11.06
CA THR A 336 -10.27 -20.66 10.60
C THR A 336 -10.17 -20.74 9.07
N ASN A 337 -8.94 -20.72 8.53
CA ASN A 337 -8.66 -20.82 7.10
C ASN A 337 -8.52 -22.28 6.60
N GLU A 338 -8.81 -23.28 7.45
CA GLU A 338 -8.55 -24.69 7.13
C GLU A 338 -9.36 -25.22 5.93
N GLU A 339 -10.52 -24.63 5.67
CA GLU A 339 -11.43 -25.06 4.59
C GLU A 339 -11.33 -24.22 3.30
N SER A 340 -10.63 -23.10 3.33
CA SER A 340 -10.57 -22.15 2.20
C SER A 340 -9.41 -21.16 2.35
N ASN A 341 -8.76 -20.83 1.25
CA ASN A 341 -7.77 -19.76 1.18
C ASN A 341 -8.40 -18.34 1.14
N SER A 342 -9.72 -18.24 1.12
CA SER A 342 -10.40 -16.94 1.14
C SER A 342 -10.23 -16.26 2.50
N ALA A 343 -9.86 -14.99 2.51
CA ALA A 343 -9.81 -14.16 3.71
C ALA A 343 -11.17 -13.84 4.32
N SER A 344 -12.26 -14.15 3.61
CA SER A 344 -13.63 -13.79 3.99
C SER A 344 -14.56 -14.98 3.97
N VAL A 345 -15.65 -14.88 4.75
CA VAL A 345 -16.77 -15.83 4.77
C VAL A 345 -18.07 -15.06 4.59
N SER A 346 -18.90 -15.53 3.65
CA SER A 346 -20.28 -15.06 3.53
C SER A 346 -21.20 -15.92 4.39
N MET A 347 -22.10 -15.28 5.14
CA MET A 347 -23.08 -15.95 5.99
C MET A 347 -24.45 -15.27 5.88
N SER A 348 -25.48 -15.95 6.35
CA SER A 348 -26.83 -15.36 6.44
C SER A 348 -26.90 -14.31 7.57
N MET A 349 -27.89 -13.41 7.48
CA MET A 349 -28.17 -12.45 8.55
C MET A 349 -28.50 -13.14 9.88
N GLU A 350 -29.18 -14.29 9.84
CA GLU A 350 -29.51 -15.07 11.04
C GLU A 350 -28.27 -15.64 11.73
N GLU A 351 -27.31 -16.18 10.96
CA GLU A 351 -26.02 -16.69 11.48
C GLU A 351 -25.18 -15.56 12.07
N PHE A 352 -25.09 -14.44 11.35
CA PHE A 352 -24.40 -13.27 11.86
C PHE A 352 -25.01 -12.78 13.17
N TYR A 353 -26.34 -12.61 13.21
CA TYR A 353 -27.04 -12.15 14.41
C TYR A 353 -26.90 -13.13 15.58
N ALA A 354 -26.92 -14.42 15.33
CA ALA A 354 -26.72 -15.43 16.37
C ALA A 354 -25.34 -15.34 17.04
N THR A 355 -24.32 -14.87 16.32
CA THR A 355 -22.94 -14.77 16.83
C THR A 355 -22.62 -13.36 17.35
N ALA A 356 -23.10 -12.32 16.68
CA ALA A 356 -22.70 -10.93 16.91
C ALA A 356 -23.72 -10.08 17.67
N ALA A 357 -24.90 -10.65 18.06
CA ALA A 357 -25.96 -9.88 18.73
C ALA A 357 -25.50 -9.23 20.06
N ASP A 358 -24.61 -9.90 20.78
CA ASP A 358 -24.09 -9.44 22.07
C ASP A 358 -22.70 -8.79 21.95
N ALA A 359 -22.24 -8.45 20.74
CA ALA A 359 -20.97 -7.76 20.53
C ALA A 359 -21.02 -6.35 21.13
N ASP A 360 -19.93 -5.95 21.82
CA ASP A 360 -19.83 -4.60 22.39
C ASP A 360 -19.74 -3.54 21.28
N TYR A 361 -19.12 -3.87 20.12
CA TYR A 361 -18.95 -2.98 18.99
C TYR A 361 -19.27 -3.68 17.67
N LEU A 362 -19.96 -2.94 16.80
CA LEU A 362 -20.19 -3.30 15.41
C LEU A 362 -19.44 -2.32 14.52
N VAL A 363 -18.57 -2.84 13.67
CA VAL A 363 -17.80 -2.07 12.68
C VAL A 363 -18.27 -2.48 11.28
N TYR A 364 -18.86 -1.51 10.56
CA TYR A 364 -19.46 -1.67 9.23
C TYR A 364 -18.78 -0.77 8.21
#